data_2a3a9786b60aeb1b6dbefdd83732205f
#
_entry.id   2a3a9786b60aeb1b6dbefdd83732205f
#
_cell.length_a   1.000
_cell.length_b   1.000
_cell.length_c   1.000
_cell.angle_alpha   90.00
_cell.angle_beta   90.00
_cell.angle_gamma   90.00
#
_symmetry.space_group_name_H-M   'P 1'
#
loop_
_entity.id
_entity.type
_entity.pdbx_description
1 polymer ?
#
loop_
_entity_poly.entity_id
_entity_poly.type
_entity_poly.pdbx_seq_one_letter_code
_entity_poly.pdbx_strand_id
1 'polypeptide(L)'
;MILSKKEYAKALDKAVMPGMQGGPLMHIIAAKAVALKEAMTDEFKEYQKQIVKNAKAMADEFKKLGIRLVSGGTDNHLMLLDLRSLGITGKQAEEALGKADITVNRNTIPFDPQKPFITSGIRIGTPAVTTRGMKEDEMREIARMIHRVLTNIEDEKVINEVRDKVKELCAAFPLYPELVAEMERVKKL
;
A
#
# COMPACT_ATOMS: atom_id res chain seq x y z
N MET A 1 -5.44 -16.71 -10.71
CA MET A 1 -6.10 -18.01 -10.34
C MET A 1 -7.56 -17.69 -10.05
N ILE A 2 -8.50 -18.49 -10.57
CA ILE A 2 -9.93 -18.38 -10.29
C ILE A 2 -10.34 -19.66 -9.55
N LEU A 3 -10.94 -19.51 -8.38
CA LEU A 3 -11.49 -20.63 -7.60
C LEU A 3 -13.01 -20.54 -7.67
N SER A 4 -13.66 -21.64 -8.06
CA SER A 4 -15.12 -21.69 -8.23
C SER A 4 -15.71 -23.05 -7.91
N LYS A 5 -17.01 -23.11 -7.76
CA LYS A 5 -17.73 -24.37 -7.76
C LYS A 5 -17.68 -25.01 -9.17
N LYS A 6 -17.73 -26.33 -9.22
CA LYS A 6 -17.62 -27.13 -10.46
C LYS A 6 -18.66 -26.72 -11.51
N GLU A 7 -19.87 -26.33 -11.10
CA GLU A 7 -20.96 -25.90 -11.99
C GLU A 7 -20.61 -24.70 -12.87
N TYR A 8 -19.69 -23.80 -12.41
CA TYR A 8 -19.25 -22.61 -13.13
C TYR A 8 -18.01 -22.83 -14.00
N ALA A 9 -17.27 -23.95 -13.82
CA ALA A 9 -15.98 -24.18 -14.46
C ALA A 9 -16.04 -24.00 -15.97
N LYS A 10 -17.00 -24.65 -16.65
CA LYS A 10 -17.14 -24.57 -18.13
C LYS A 10 -17.42 -23.17 -18.64
N ALA A 11 -18.23 -22.39 -17.91
CA ALA A 11 -18.53 -21.01 -18.28
C ALA A 11 -17.29 -20.11 -18.10
N LEU A 12 -16.55 -20.30 -17.01
CA LEU A 12 -15.32 -19.57 -16.74
C LEU A 12 -14.23 -19.89 -17.77
N ASP A 13 -14.02 -21.17 -18.08
CA ASP A 13 -13.05 -21.59 -19.09
C ASP A 13 -13.34 -20.93 -20.45
N LYS A 14 -14.60 -20.94 -20.89
CA LYS A 14 -15.03 -20.31 -22.14
C LYS A 14 -14.86 -18.78 -22.10
N ALA A 15 -15.16 -18.15 -20.99
CA ALA A 15 -14.99 -16.70 -20.84
C ALA A 15 -13.51 -16.28 -20.86
N VAL A 16 -12.64 -17.11 -20.27
CA VAL A 16 -11.19 -16.87 -20.28
C VAL A 16 -10.61 -17.17 -21.65
N MET A 17 -10.88 -18.35 -22.21
CA MET A 17 -10.34 -18.75 -23.52
C MET A 17 -11.44 -19.44 -24.36
N PRO A 18 -11.78 -18.94 -25.53
CA PRO A 18 -11.14 -17.83 -26.25
C PRO A 18 -11.73 -16.43 -25.94
N GLY A 19 -12.59 -16.30 -24.92
CA GLY A 19 -13.34 -15.06 -24.68
C GLY A 19 -12.47 -13.81 -24.50
N MET A 20 -11.49 -13.87 -23.59
CA MET A 20 -10.59 -12.75 -23.28
C MET A 20 -9.13 -13.00 -23.63
N GLN A 21 -8.70 -14.26 -23.68
CA GLN A 21 -7.31 -14.65 -23.88
C GLN A 21 -7.18 -15.61 -25.06
N GLY A 22 -5.96 -15.68 -25.62
CA GLY A 22 -5.58 -16.63 -26.67
C GLY A 22 -4.50 -17.60 -26.18
N GLY A 23 -3.52 -17.90 -27.06
CA GLY A 23 -2.43 -18.79 -26.71
C GLY A 23 -1.65 -18.34 -25.48
N PRO A 24 -1.21 -19.27 -24.61
CA PRO A 24 -0.54 -18.95 -23.37
C PRO A 24 0.84 -18.33 -23.59
N LEU A 25 1.17 -17.32 -22.82
CA LEU A 25 2.49 -16.68 -22.79
C LEU A 25 3.39 -17.44 -21.82
N MET A 26 4.32 -18.26 -22.33
CA MET A 26 5.11 -19.19 -21.51
C MET A 26 6.00 -18.48 -20.48
N HIS A 27 6.52 -17.30 -20.78
CA HIS A 27 7.28 -16.50 -19.82
C HIS A 27 6.42 -16.06 -18.62
N ILE A 28 5.14 -15.75 -18.83
CA ILE A 28 4.20 -15.45 -17.75
C ILE A 28 3.91 -16.70 -16.90
N ILE A 29 3.78 -17.88 -17.54
CA ILE A 29 3.60 -19.15 -16.82
C ILE A 29 4.84 -19.45 -15.97
N ALA A 30 6.04 -19.28 -16.52
CA ALA A 30 7.29 -19.44 -15.77
C ALA A 30 7.39 -18.46 -14.59
N ALA A 31 7.04 -17.19 -14.79
CA ALA A 31 7.01 -16.19 -13.74
C ALA A 31 6.02 -16.57 -12.59
N LYS A 32 4.85 -17.10 -12.93
CA LYS A 32 3.89 -17.62 -11.92
C LYS A 32 4.48 -18.78 -11.13
N ALA A 33 5.19 -19.71 -11.78
CA ALA A 33 5.82 -20.83 -11.10
C ALA A 33 6.87 -20.37 -10.10
N VAL A 34 7.72 -19.39 -10.48
CA VAL A 34 8.71 -18.80 -9.58
C VAL A 34 8.04 -18.11 -8.41
N ALA A 35 7.07 -17.21 -8.66
CA ALA A 35 6.36 -16.49 -7.61
C ALA A 35 5.66 -17.43 -6.61
N LEU A 36 5.05 -18.52 -7.08
CA LEU A 36 4.42 -19.51 -6.20
C LEU A 36 5.45 -20.30 -5.39
N LYS A 37 6.62 -20.60 -5.97
CA LYS A 37 7.72 -21.26 -5.26
C LYS A 37 8.28 -20.37 -4.16
N GLU A 38 8.50 -19.08 -4.44
CA GLU A 38 8.93 -18.10 -3.45
C GLU A 38 7.91 -17.99 -2.31
N ALA A 39 6.62 -17.95 -2.62
CA ALA A 39 5.55 -17.87 -1.62
C ALA A 39 5.47 -19.10 -0.69
N MET A 40 6.12 -20.21 -1.02
CA MET A 40 6.19 -21.41 -0.19
C MET A 40 7.34 -21.38 0.82
N THR A 41 8.27 -20.43 0.72
CA THR A 41 9.43 -20.36 1.61
C THR A 41 9.08 -19.83 3.01
N ASP A 42 9.92 -20.12 3.97
CA ASP A 42 9.74 -19.63 5.34
C ASP A 42 10.03 -18.12 5.43
N GLU A 43 10.99 -17.61 4.63
CA GLU A 43 11.28 -16.19 4.50
C GLU A 43 10.04 -15.42 4.05
N PHE A 44 9.29 -15.94 3.07
CA PHE A 44 8.05 -15.30 2.62
C PHE A 44 6.97 -15.31 3.71
N LYS A 45 6.88 -16.37 4.51
CA LYS A 45 5.94 -16.42 5.66
C LYS A 45 6.29 -15.36 6.71
N GLU A 46 7.58 -15.21 7.04
CA GLU A 46 8.02 -14.15 7.98
C GLU A 46 7.79 -12.76 7.42
N TYR A 47 8.03 -12.55 6.12
CA TYR A 47 7.71 -11.30 5.44
C TYR A 47 6.21 -10.97 5.56
N GLN A 48 5.31 -11.92 5.33
CA GLN A 48 3.86 -11.72 5.47
C GLN A 48 3.45 -11.41 6.92
N LYS A 49 4.06 -12.08 7.90
CA LYS A 49 3.84 -11.78 9.32
C LYS A 49 4.28 -10.35 9.66
N GLN A 50 5.43 -9.91 9.12
CA GLN A 50 5.91 -8.55 9.34
C GLN A 50 4.97 -7.51 8.72
N ILE A 51 4.41 -7.76 7.53
CA ILE A 51 3.41 -6.87 6.92
C ILE A 51 2.22 -6.64 7.87
N VAL A 52 1.69 -7.71 8.47
CA VAL A 52 0.55 -7.62 9.39
C VAL A 52 0.93 -6.90 10.69
N LYS A 53 2.11 -7.17 11.25
CA LYS A 53 2.63 -6.44 12.43
C LYS A 53 2.78 -4.94 12.13
N ASN A 54 3.33 -4.61 10.99
CA ASN A 54 3.49 -3.24 10.52
C ASN A 54 2.14 -2.53 10.37
N ALA A 55 1.16 -3.18 9.74
CA ALA A 55 -0.19 -2.62 9.60
C ALA A 55 -0.85 -2.38 10.96
N LYS A 56 -0.70 -3.31 11.90
CA LYS A 56 -1.22 -3.13 13.26
C LYS A 56 -0.55 -1.98 14.00
N ALA A 57 0.77 -1.88 13.94
CA ALA A 57 1.51 -0.77 14.58
C ALA A 57 1.10 0.59 14.04
N MET A 58 0.94 0.71 12.71
CA MET A 58 0.47 1.92 12.04
C MET A 58 -0.98 2.25 12.44
N ALA A 59 -1.87 1.27 12.45
CA ALA A 59 -3.26 1.43 12.85
C ALA A 59 -3.40 1.89 14.31
N ASP A 60 -2.63 1.29 15.21
CA ASP A 60 -2.64 1.67 16.63
C ASP A 60 -2.10 3.10 16.84
N GLU A 61 -1.12 3.54 16.05
CA GLU A 61 -0.64 4.92 16.11
C GLU A 61 -1.67 5.91 15.57
N PHE A 62 -2.36 5.62 14.48
CA PHE A 62 -3.46 6.47 14.01
C PHE A 62 -4.58 6.62 15.03
N LYS A 63 -4.92 5.55 15.77
CA LYS A 63 -5.91 5.65 16.87
C LYS A 63 -5.45 6.59 17.97
N LYS A 64 -4.17 6.53 18.38
CA LYS A 64 -3.59 7.47 19.38
C LYS A 64 -3.64 8.92 18.89
N LEU A 65 -3.49 9.13 17.60
CA LEU A 65 -3.59 10.44 16.95
C LEU A 65 -5.04 10.90 16.72
N GLY A 66 -6.04 10.14 17.17
CA GLY A 66 -7.45 10.48 17.07
C GLY A 66 -8.08 10.25 15.70
N ILE A 67 -7.39 9.56 14.77
CA ILE A 67 -7.95 9.21 13.47
C ILE A 67 -8.81 7.96 13.59
N ARG A 68 -10.04 8.05 13.11
CA ARG A 68 -10.95 6.92 13.04
C ARG A 68 -10.54 5.95 11.93
N LEU A 69 -10.40 4.67 12.29
CA LEU A 69 -10.23 3.58 11.33
C LEU A 69 -11.57 2.89 11.07
N VAL A 70 -11.88 2.60 9.82
CA VAL A 70 -13.02 1.73 9.47
C VAL A 70 -12.79 0.38 10.11
N SER A 71 -13.85 -0.24 10.68
CA SER A 71 -13.80 -1.46 11.50
C SER A 71 -12.92 -1.39 12.76
N GLY A 72 -12.47 -0.20 13.17
CA GLY A 72 -11.71 -0.01 14.40
C GLY A 72 -10.25 -0.49 14.36
N GLY A 73 -9.73 -0.87 13.19
CA GLY A 73 -8.35 -1.32 13.04
C GLY A 73 -8.13 -2.17 11.78
N THR A 74 -7.15 -3.05 11.86
CA THR A 74 -6.85 -4.01 10.77
C THR A 74 -6.27 -5.30 11.32
N ASP A 75 -6.53 -6.40 10.64
CA ASP A 75 -5.96 -7.73 10.84
C ASP A 75 -5.27 -8.28 9.58
N ASN A 76 -5.11 -7.42 8.57
CA ASN A 76 -4.42 -7.72 7.32
C ASN A 76 -3.36 -6.67 6.96
N HIS A 77 -3.07 -6.45 5.70
CA HIS A 77 -2.00 -5.59 5.18
C HIS A 77 -2.40 -4.14 4.93
N LEU A 78 -3.67 -3.77 5.08
CA LEU A 78 -4.17 -2.44 4.76
C LEU A 78 -5.19 -1.95 5.80
N MET A 79 -5.44 -0.65 5.77
CA MET A 79 -6.45 0.02 6.59
C MET A 79 -7.14 1.14 5.83
N LEU A 80 -8.37 1.46 6.22
CA LEU A 80 -9.11 2.62 5.74
C LEU A 80 -9.21 3.67 6.86
N LEU A 81 -8.75 4.87 6.56
CA LEU A 81 -8.89 6.03 7.44
C LEU A 81 -10.16 6.79 7.06
N ASP A 82 -10.98 7.10 8.05
CA ASP A 82 -12.14 7.98 7.93
C ASP A 82 -11.71 9.42 8.27
N LEU A 83 -11.73 10.30 7.28
CA LEU A 83 -11.21 11.67 7.40
C LEU A 83 -12.28 12.70 7.76
N ARG A 84 -13.54 12.28 7.98
CA ARG A 84 -14.62 13.20 8.30
C ARG A 84 -14.39 13.98 9.60
N SER A 85 -13.73 13.36 10.59
CA SER A 85 -13.36 14.04 11.84
C SER A 85 -12.35 15.18 11.65
N LEU A 86 -11.58 15.15 10.56
CA LEU A 86 -10.64 16.20 10.20
C LEU A 86 -11.28 17.27 9.27
N GLY A 87 -12.52 17.07 8.83
CA GLY A 87 -13.22 17.98 7.93
C GLY A 87 -12.66 18.02 6.50
N ILE A 88 -11.89 17.01 6.09
CA ILE A 88 -11.25 16.94 4.77
C ILE A 88 -11.77 15.74 3.96
N THR A 89 -11.70 15.84 2.66
CA THR A 89 -12.07 14.75 1.73
C THR A 89 -10.88 13.84 1.41
N GLY A 90 -11.17 12.63 0.93
CA GLY A 90 -10.13 11.71 0.47
C GLY A 90 -9.30 12.29 -0.69
N LYS A 91 -9.94 13.08 -1.57
CA LYS A 91 -9.25 13.77 -2.67
C LYS A 91 -8.24 14.79 -2.15
N GLN A 92 -8.62 15.66 -1.21
CA GLN A 92 -7.71 16.65 -0.61
C GLN A 92 -6.54 15.97 0.11
N ALA A 93 -6.83 14.88 0.85
CA ALA A 93 -5.80 14.11 1.53
C ALA A 93 -4.80 13.46 0.56
N GLU A 94 -5.29 12.83 -0.51
CA GLU A 94 -4.45 12.22 -1.55
C GLU A 94 -3.53 13.27 -2.22
N GLU A 95 -4.06 14.44 -2.56
CA GLU A 95 -3.31 15.53 -3.18
C GLU A 95 -2.25 16.11 -2.22
N ALA A 96 -2.59 16.39 -0.96
CA ALA A 96 -1.65 16.92 0.03
C ALA A 96 -0.53 15.93 0.37
N LEU A 97 -0.88 14.64 0.59
CA LEU A 97 0.10 13.59 0.84
C LEU A 97 1.00 13.33 -0.38
N GLY A 98 0.44 13.40 -1.59
CA GLY A 98 1.22 13.31 -2.82
C GLY A 98 2.30 14.39 -2.94
N LYS A 99 2.02 15.62 -2.51
CA LYS A 99 3.02 16.72 -2.44
C LYS A 99 4.14 16.41 -1.44
N ALA A 100 3.85 15.62 -0.40
CA ALA A 100 4.84 15.18 0.59
C ALA A 100 5.54 13.86 0.20
N ASP A 101 5.43 13.40 -1.05
CA ASP A 101 5.97 12.12 -1.55
C ASP A 101 5.41 10.88 -0.82
N ILE A 102 4.20 10.99 -0.26
CA ILE A 102 3.48 9.88 0.37
C ILE A 102 2.29 9.47 -0.52
N THR A 103 2.40 8.30 -1.15
CA THR A 103 1.35 7.78 -2.03
C THR A 103 0.28 7.03 -1.25
N VAL A 104 -0.96 7.48 -1.37
CA VAL A 104 -2.15 6.82 -0.83
C VAL A 104 -3.24 6.77 -1.90
N ASN A 105 -4.30 6.00 -1.65
CA ASN A 105 -5.48 6.01 -2.51
C ASN A 105 -6.67 6.62 -1.76
N ARG A 106 -7.33 7.61 -2.34
CA ARG A 106 -8.67 8.00 -1.89
C ARG A 106 -9.60 6.80 -1.99
N ASN A 107 -10.45 6.61 -1.00
CA ASN A 107 -11.31 5.45 -0.91
C ASN A 107 -12.63 5.81 -0.23
N THR A 108 -13.73 5.29 -0.77
CA THR A 108 -15.03 5.39 -0.09
C THR A 108 -15.01 4.63 1.23
N ILE A 109 -15.70 5.16 2.21
CA ILE A 109 -15.97 4.50 3.48
C ILE A 109 -17.41 3.97 3.51
N PRO A 110 -17.75 3.06 4.42
CA PRO A 110 -19.15 2.63 4.58
C PRO A 110 -20.09 3.83 4.81
N PHE A 111 -21.20 3.87 4.05
CA PHE A 111 -22.16 4.98 4.07
C PHE A 111 -21.54 6.34 3.79
N ASP A 112 -20.60 6.39 2.82
CA ASP A 112 -19.89 7.62 2.47
C ASP A 112 -20.85 8.67 1.91
N PRO A 113 -20.90 9.89 2.50
CA PRO A 113 -21.74 10.98 1.99
C PRO A 113 -21.17 11.62 0.72
N GLN A 114 -19.93 11.36 0.37
CA GLN A 114 -19.25 11.93 -0.79
C GLN A 114 -19.41 11.06 -2.04
N LYS A 115 -19.27 11.69 -3.21
CA LYS A 115 -19.24 10.96 -4.49
C LYS A 115 -17.99 10.07 -4.61
N PRO A 116 -18.04 8.96 -5.37
CA PRO A 116 -16.92 7.99 -5.45
C PRO A 116 -15.56 8.57 -5.90
N PHE A 117 -15.54 9.69 -6.61
CA PHE A 117 -14.32 10.35 -7.05
C PHE A 117 -13.81 11.45 -6.09
N ILE A 118 -14.55 11.75 -5.01
CA ILE A 118 -14.16 12.67 -3.93
C ILE A 118 -13.76 11.86 -2.70
N THR A 119 -14.66 10.99 -2.23
CA THR A 119 -14.56 10.13 -1.06
C THR A 119 -14.34 10.86 0.28
N SER A 120 -14.62 10.17 1.39
CA SER A 120 -14.36 10.68 2.74
C SER A 120 -13.20 9.95 3.44
N GLY A 121 -12.53 9.05 2.75
CA GLY A 121 -11.44 8.26 3.31
C GLY A 121 -10.24 8.09 2.38
N ILE A 122 -9.18 7.53 2.96
CA ILE A 122 -8.00 7.07 2.25
C ILE A 122 -7.66 5.64 2.66
N ARG A 123 -7.07 4.89 1.74
CA ARG A 123 -6.57 3.54 1.97
C ARG A 123 -5.05 3.54 2.01
N ILE A 124 -4.49 2.91 3.03
CA ILE A 124 -3.05 2.79 3.25
C ILE A 124 -2.72 1.31 3.45
N GLY A 125 -1.60 0.86 2.89
CA GLY A 125 -1.09 -0.50 3.06
C GLY A 125 0.40 -0.52 3.37
N THR A 126 0.88 -1.63 3.94
CA THR A 126 2.24 -1.76 4.45
C THR A 126 3.18 -2.70 3.65
N PRO A 127 2.75 -3.42 2.60
CA PRO A 127 3.66 -4.34 1.89
C PRO A 127 4.89 -3.65 1.30
N ALA A 128 4.74 -2.53 0.60
CA ALA A 128 5.83 -1.84 -0.07
C ALA A 128 6.92 -1.35 0.91
N VAL A 129 6.52 -0.78 2.03
CA VAL A 129 7.46 -0.31 3.07
C VAL A 129 8.09 -1.48 3.83
N THR A 130 7.37 -2.59 4.00
CA THR A 130 7.92 -3.82 4.56
C THR A 130 8.98 -4.44 3.63
N THR A 131 8.78 -4.40 2.31
CA THR A 131 9.77 -4.85 1.32
C THR A 131 11.07 -4.03 1.41
N ARG A 132 10.99 -2.75 1.80
CA ARG A 132 12.16 -1.90 2.08
C ARG A 132 12.90 -2.29 3.37
N GLY A 133 12.35 -3.16 4.21
CA GLY A 133 12.91 -3.56 5.49
C GLY A 133 12.42 -2.73 6.69
N MET A 134 11.46 -1.83 6.49
CA MET A 134 10.84 -1.03 7.55
C MET A 134 10.01 -1.92 8.49
N LYS A 135 10.03 -1.61 9.77
CA LYS A 135 9.32 -2.32 10.83
C LYS A 135 8.38 -1.40 11.59
N GLU A 136 7.96 -1.83 12.77
CA GLU A 136 6.88 -1.18 13.54
C GLU A 136 7.21 0.26 13.96
N ASP A 137 8.47 0.59 14.20
CA ASP A 137 8.86 1.95 14.61
C ASP A 137 8.75 2.93 13.44
N GLU A 138 9.21 2.53 12.25
CA GLU A 138 9.03 3.32 11.03
C GLU A 138 7.54 3.47 10.69
N MET A 139 6.70 2.45 10.96
CA MET A 139 5.25 2.56 10.75
C MET A 139 4.62 3.63 11.65
N ARG A 140 5.06 3.74 12.89
CA ARG A 140 4.61 4.81 13.80
C ARG A 140 5.06 6.18 13.31
N GLU A 141 6.29 6.29 12.83
CA GLU A 141 6.81 7.53 12.27
C GLU A 141 6.03 7.95 11.01
N ILE A 142 5.80 7.03 10.07
CA ILE A 142 4.99 7.27 8.87
C ILE A 142 3.58 7.72 9.25
N ALA A 143 2.94 7.08 10.23
CA ALA A 143 1.62 7.48 10.70
C ALA A 143 1.59 8.92 11.22
N ARG A 144 2.63 9.35 11.98
CA ARG A 144 2.77 10.72 12.47
C ARG A 144 3.02 11.72 11.32
N MET A 145 3.84 11.36 10.34
CA MET A 145 4.06 12.19 9.14
C MET A 145 2.76 12.38 8.37
N ILE A 146 2.01 11.31 8.13
CA ILE A 146 0.70 11.36 7.47
C ILE A 146 -0.25 12.26 8.26
N HIS A 147 -0.39 12.04 9.55
CA HIS A 147 -1.25 12.86 10.41
C HIS A 147 -0.87 14.35 10.35
N ARG A 148 0.43 14.65 10.38
CA ARG A 148 0.93 16.04 10.30
C ARG A 148 0.53 16.72 9.01
N VAL A 149 0.58 16.03 7.87
CA VAL A 149 0.11 16.56 6.58
C VAL A 149 -1.40 16.73 6.59
N LEU A 150 -2.16 15.71 7.05
CA LEU A 150 -3.63 15.75 7.04
C LEU A 150 -4.22 16.86 7.91
N THR A 151 -3.53 17.25 8.97
CA THR A 151 -3.93 18.36 9.85
C THR A 151 -3.45 19.74 9.39
N ASN A 152 -2.63 19.80 8.32
CA ASN A 152 -2.03 21.01 7.78
C ASN A 152 -1.99 20.98 6.24
N ILE A 153 -3.11 20.60 5.60
CA ILE A 153 -3.15 20.30 4.15
C ILE A 153 -2.85 21.50 3.23
N GLU A 154 -2.97 22.73 3.75
CA GLU A 154 -2.70 23.98 3.02
C GLU A 154 -1.35 24.60 3.40
N ASP A 155 -0.65 24.06 4.41
CA ASP A 155 0.65 24.58 4.85
C ASP A 155 1.79 23.93 4.05
N GLU A 156 2.23 24.63 3.01
CA GLU A 156 3.32 24.21 2.13
C GLU A 156 4.65 24.00 2.89
N LYS A 157 4.89 24.73 3.97
CA LYS A 157 6.09 24.57 4.79
C LYS A 157 6.07 23.23 5.51
N VAL A 158 4.95 22.87 6.14
CA VAL A 158 4.76 21.58 6.80
C VAL A 158 4.88 20.44 5.80
N ILE A 159 4.26 20.57 4.63
CA ILE A 159 4.31 19.55 3.56
C ILE A 159 5.76 19.32 3.11
N ASN A 160 6.53 20.40 2.89
CA ASN A 160 7.93 20.32 2.48
C ASN A 160 8.82 19.68 3.57
N GLU A 161 8.63 20.06 4.84
CA GLU A 161 9.36 19.45 5.97
C GLU A 161 9.08 17.93 6.08
N VAL A 162 7.83 17.51 5.85
CA VAL A 162 7.48 16.09 5.83
C VAL A 162 8.10 15.40 4.62
N ARG A 163 8.06 16.03 3.44
CA ARG A 163 8.69 15.47 2.23
C ARG A 163 10.19 15.22 2.41
N ASP A 164 10.89 16.13 3.06
CA ASP A 164 12.32 15.96 3.31
C ASP A 164 12.58 14.78 4.26
N LYS A 165 11.77 14.62 5.31
CA LYS A 165 11.81 13.44 6.19
C LYS A 165 11.49 12.13 5.46
N VAL A 166 10.53 12.13 4.54
CA VAL A 166 10.22 10.97 3.70
C VAL A 166 11.42 10.57 2.86
N LYS A 167 12.15 11.55 2.28
CA LYS A 167 13.38 11.28 1.52
C LYS A 167 14.48 10.70 2.39
N GLU A 168 14.70 11.24 3.59
CA GLU A 168 15.66 10.71 4.56
C GLU A 168 15.32 9.26 4.94
N LEU A 169 14.06 8.98 5.27
CA LEU A 169 13.60 7.64 5.60
C LEU A 169 13.78 6.67 4.42
N CYS A 170 13.41 7.09 3.20
CA CYS A 170 13.58 6.28 2.01
C CYS A 170 15.06 6.01 1.67
N ALA A 171 15.96 6.93 1.98
CA ALA A 171 17.40 6.77 1.79
C ALA A 171 18.00 5.77 2.80
N ALA A 172 17.48 5.75 4.04
CA ALA A 172 17.88 4.79 5.07
C ALA A 172 17.40 3.35 4.74
N PHE A 173 16.31 3.21 3.97
CA PHE A 173 15.72 1.93 3.57
C PHE A 173 15.63 1.83 2.04
N PRO A 174 16.76 1.67 1.31
CA PRO A 174 16.76 1.61 -0.15
C PRO A 174 16.05 0.35 -0.64
N LEU A 175 15.30 0.48 -1.77
CA LEU A 175 14.61 -0.64 -2.40
C LEU A 175 15.57 -1.38 -3.33
N TYR A 176 15.72 -2.69 -3.15
CA TYR A 176 16.55 -3.59 -3.98
C TYR A 176 17.98 -3.08 -4.22
N PRO A 177 18.78 -2.80 -3.19
CA PRO A 177 20.11 -2.20 -3.35
C PRO A 177 21.05 -3.03 -4.22
N GLU A 178 20.93 -4.36 -4.21
CA GLU A 178 21.66 -5.29 -5.06
C GLU A 178 21.37 -5.11 -6.55
N LEU A 179 20.09 -4.89 -6.91
CA LEU A 179 19.69 -4.64 -8.30
C LEU A 179 20.18 -3.27 -8.79
N VAL A 180 20.13 -2.27 -7.91
CA VAL A 180 20.67 -0.93 -8.22
C VAL A 180 22.17 -1.03 -8.51
N ALA A 181 22.93 -1.75 -7.67
CA ALA A 181 24.36 -1.95 -7.87
C ALA A 181 24.67 -2.69 -9.18
N GLU A 182 23.87 -3.68 -9.55
CA GLU A 182 23.99 -4.41 -10.82
C GLU A 182 23.72 -3.50 -12.03
N MET A 183 22.65 -2.71 -11.97
CA MET A 183 22.33 -1.76 -13.04
C MET A 183 23.43 -0.70 -13.22
N GLU A 184 24.07 -0.24 -12.16
CA GLU A 184 25.20 0.69 -12.24
C GLU A 184 26.44 0.05 -12.89
N ARG A 185 26.69 -1.24 -12.66
CA ARG A 185 27.75 -1.97 -13.34
C ARG A 185 27.51 -2.05 -14.85
N VAL A 186 26.28 -2.37 -15.25
CA VAL A 186 25.90 -2.48 -16.67
C VAL A 186 26.02 -1.13 -17.39
N LYS A 187 25.69 -0.01 -16.73
CA LYS A 187 25.83 1.34 -17.32
C LYS A 187 27.29 1.78 -17.55
N LYS A 188 28.27 1.11 -16.94
CA LYS A 188 29.71 1.41 -17.06
C LYS A 188 30.40 0.56 -18.13
N LEU A 189 29.68 -0.38 -18.75
CA LEU A 189 30.12 -1.20 -19.89
C LEU A 189 29.68 -0.56 -21.21
#